data_608f4c6bbf0b916419f2d9b5e0022743
#
_entry.id   608f4c6bbf0b916419f2d9b5e0022743
#
_cell.length_a   1.000
_cell.length_b   1.000
_cell.length_c   1.000
_cell.angle_alpha   90.00
_cell.angle_beta   90.00
_cell.angle_gamma   90.00
#
_symmetry.space_group_name_H-M   'P 1'
#
loop_
_entity.id
_entity.type
_entity.pdbx_description
1 polymer ?
#
loop_
_entity_poly.entity_id
_entity_poly.type
_entity_poly.pdbx_seq_one_letter_code
_entity_poly.pdbx_strand_id
1 'polypeptide(L)'
;MLALKLERPLVVFDIESTGLSPRYDRIVELAAVKLHPDGAEETRTWLLNPGVPIPPETTKIHGITDEIVKDCPTFGDRAQEIFEFFRDCDLSGFNADRFDIPCLEEEFARHGYNFAASGRKHVDVQKIYHRMEPRDLSAAVRFYLGRSHDGAHGAEADAVATSQVLKAQMEKYAALPRDVAALDEFLVPHDPANADRNGMLRWVKGELTVNFGKKRGTPLKKLLLDEPSYLRWIVKGDFDTEVRMIVKDLLDNGRLPPRPAK
;
A
#
# COMPACT_ATOMS: atom_id res chain seq x y z
N MET A 1 24.60 12.43 17.51
CA MET A 1 24.88 13.41 16.44
C MET A 1 24.44 12.77 15.13
N LEU A 2 23.61 13.44 14.33
CA LEU A 2 23.18 12.92 13.02
C LEU A 2 24.40 12.82 12.10
N ALA A 3 24.60 11.66 11.48
CA ALA A 3 25.71 11.47 10.53
C ALA A 3 25.44 12.12 9.16
N LEU A 4 24.22 12.61 8.92
CA LEU A 4 23.81 13.27 7.70
C LEU A 4 24.26 14.74 7.72
N LYS A 5 25.01 15.16 6.71
CA LYS A 5 25.38 16.56 6.52
C LYS A 5 24.19 17.31 5.90
N LEU A 6 23.71 18.32 6.60
CA LEU A 6 22.62 19.19 6.13
C LEU A 6 23.19 20.50 5.59
N GLU A 7 22.80 20.88 4.36
CA GLU A 7 23.10 22.20 3.78
C GLU A 7 22.06 23.25 4.15
N ARG A 8 20.83 22.79 4.41
CA ARG A 8 19.68 23.54 4.93
C ARG A 8 18.88 22.65 5.88
N PRO A 9 17.97 23.19 6.67
CA PRO A 9 17.20 22.39 7.60
C PRO A 9 16.42 21.26 6.89
N LEU A 10 16.28 20.11 7.54
CA LEU A 10 15.48 18.98 7.12
C LEU A 10 14.28 18.86 8.07
N VAL A 11 13.06 18.91 7.54
CA VAL A 11 11.85 18.66 8.33
C VAL A 11 11.40 17.22 8.12
N VAL A 12 11.41 16.46 9.20
CA VAL A 12 10.82 15.13 9.27
C VAL A 12 9.41 15.29 9.80
N PHE A 13 8.39 14.83 9.08
CA PHE A 13 7.01 15.04 9.48
C PHE A 13 6.11 13.87 9.12
N ASP A 14 4.95 13.85 9.77
CA ASP A 14 3.90 12.86 9.63
C ASP A 14 2.54 13.55 9.74
N ILE A 15 1.53 13.00 9.06
CA ILE A 15 0.19 13.59 8.95
C ILE A 15 -0.87 12.55 9.27
N GLU A 16 -1.84 12.96 10.12
CA GLU A 16 -3.12 12.28 10.24
C GLU A 16 -4.19 13.06 9.48
N SER A 17 -5.13 12.34 8.85
CA SER A 17 -6.11 12.94 7.95
C SER A 17 -7.48 12.26 7.99
N THR A 18 -8.47 12.89 7.37
CA THR A 18 -9.83 12.34 7.25
C THR A 18 -9.93 11.14 6.31
N GLY A 19 -8.86 10.79 5.57
CA GLY A 19 -8.84 9.65 4.65
C GLY A 19 -7.54 9.58 3.86
N LEU A 20 -7.50 8.73 2.81
CA LEU A 20 -6.28 8.39 2.08
C LEU A 20 -6.10 9.14 0.75
N SER A 21 -6.93 10.12 0.45
CA SER A 21 -6.86 10.89 -0.78
C SER A 21 -6.32 12.30 -0.54
N PRO A 22 -5.07 12.61 -0.89
CA PRO A 22 -4.50 13.96 -0.71
C PRO A 22 -5.39 15.08 -1.24
N ARG A 23 -6.06 14.83 -2.36
CA ARG A 23 -6.88 15.83 -3.04
C ARG A 23 -8.22 16.13 -2.34
N TYR A 24 -8.83 15.14 -1.69
CA TYR A 24 -10.19 15.27 -1.16
C TYR A 24 -10.22 15.29 0.37
N ASP A 25 -9.27 14.66 0.99
CA ASP A 25 -9.18 14.59 2.45
C ASP A 25 -8.49 15.81 3.05
N ARG A 26 -8.60 15.95 4.36
CA ARG A 26 -8.14 17.09 5.16
C ARG A 26 -7.18 16.63 6.23
N ILE A 27 -6.17 17.41 6.53
CA ILE A 27 -5.26 17.18 7.64
C ILE A 27 -6.00 17.46 8.95
N VAL A 28 -5.91 16.51 9.89
CA VAL A 28 -6.43 16.65 11.27
C VAL A 28 -5.30 16.82 12.29
N GLU A 29 -4.12 16.28 12.00
CA GLU A 29 -2.91 16.52 12.78
C GLU A 29 -1.69 16.59 11.86
N LEU A 30 -0.76 17.46 12.15
CA LEU A 30 0.55 17.55 11.54
C LEU A 30 1.60 17.63 12.64
N ALA A 31 2.50 16.63 12.71
CA ALA A 31 3.64 16.64 13.59
C ALA A 31 4.93 16.76 12.78
N ALA A 32 5.87 17.59 13.24
CA ALA A 32 7.10 17.86 12.52
C ALA A 32 8.29 18.09 13.47
N VAL A 33 9.42 17.50 13.09
CA VAL A 33 10.74 17.71 13.71
C VAL A 33 11.66 18.37 12.69
N LYS A 34 12.08 19.59 12.97
CA LYS A 34 13.05 20.32 12.14
C LYS A 34 14.45 20.09 12.68
N LEU A 35 15.31 19.50 11.86
CA LEU A 35 16.72 19.25 12.10
C LEU A 35 17.54 20.36 11.45
N HIS A 36 18.31 21.10 12.23
CA HIS A 36 19.14 22.20 11.74
C HIS A 36 20.58 21.75 11.42
N PRO A 37 21.28 22.46 10.50
CA PRO A 37 22.67 22.14 10.15
C PRO A 37 23.64 22.21 11.32
N ASP A 38 23.35 23.01 12.33
CA ASP A 38 24.14 23.15 13.56
C ASP A 38 23.88 22.06 14.60
N GLY A 39 22.92 21.16 14.32
CA GLY A 39 22.52 20.06 15.18
C GLY A 39 21.39 20.38 16.17
N ALA A 40 20.82 21.59 16.10
CA ALA A 40 19.62 21.93 16.88
C ALA A 40 18.39 21.19 16.29
N GLU A 41 17.42 20.90 17.17
CA GLU A 41 16.15 20.26 16.81
C GLU A 41 14.99 21.06 17.36
N GLU A 42 13.95 21.25 16.55
CA GLU A 42 12.70 21.90 16.93
C GLU A 42 11.52 21.01 16.59
N THR A 43 10.69 20.66 17.57
CA THR A 43 9.48 19.84 17.37
C THR A 43 8.25 20.71 17.48
N ARG A 44 7.31 20.53 16.55
CA ARG A 44 5.97 21.14 16.58
C ARG A 44 4.90 20.14 16.20
N THR A 45 3.72 20.33 16.80
CA THR A 45 2.50 19.60 16.45
C THR A 45 1.35 20.57 16.32
N TRP A 46 0.57 20.42 15.27
CA TRP A 46 -0.64 21.18 15.01
C TRP A 46 -1.81 20.21 14.95
N LEU A 47 -2.72 20.31 15.93
CA LEU A 47 -4.01 19.67 15.89
C LEU A 47 -4.99 20.61 15.21
N LEU A 48 -5.69 20.14 14.18
CA LEU A 48 -6.41 20.98 13.24
C LEU A 48 -7.86 20.54 13.09
N ASN A 49 -8.76 21.52 13.03
CA ASN A 49 -10.14 21.25 12.63
C ASN A 49 -10.21 21.11 11.10
N PRO A 50 -10.57 19.93 10.57
CA PRO A 50 -10.62 19.71 9.12
C PRO A 50 -11.79 20.46 8.44
N GLY A 51 -12.78 20.96 9.18
CA GLY A 51 -13.98 21.59 8.66
C GLY A 51 -14.95 20.62 7.97
N VAL A 52 -14.69 19.32 8.03
CA VAL A 52 -15.52 18.24 7.52
C VAL A 52 -15.56 17.10 8.55
N PRO A 53 -16.61 16.25 8.57
CA PRO A 53 -16.66 15.12 9.51
C PRO A 53 -15.48 14.15 9.32
N ILE A 54 -14.93 13.67 10.44
CA ILE A 54 -13.88 12.66 10.47
C ILE A 54 -14.54 11.27 10.40
N PRO A 55 -14.24 10.45 9.37
CA PRO A 55 -14.82 9.11 9.26
C PRO A 55 -14.45 8.20 10.45
N PRO A 56 -15.37 7.36 10.95
CA PRO A 56 -15.09 6.44 12.04
C PRO A 56 -13.94 5.47 11.76
N GLU A 57 -13.68 5.16 10.49
CA GLU A 57 -12.59 4.29 10.06
C GLU A 57 -11.23 4.92 10.35
N THR A 58 -11.07 6.20 10.06
CA THR A 58 -9.82 6.93 10.30
C THR A 58 -9.65 7.22 11.79
N THR A 59 -10.73 7.58 12.49
CA THR A 59 -10.72 7.72 13.96
C THR A 59 -10.22 6.45 14.66
N LYS A 60 -10.56 5.24 14.18
CA LYS A 60 -10.03 3.98 14.74
C LYS A 60 -8.52 3.83 14.60
N ILE A 61 -7.92 4.50 13.62
CA ILE A 61 -6.49 4.42 13.35
C ILE A 61 -5.73 5.41 14.23
N HIS A 62 -6.08 6.71 14.16
CA HIS A 62 -5.34 7.80 14.82
C HIS A 62 -5.97 8.29 16.12
N GLY A 63 -7.20 7.88 16.46
CA GLY A 63 -7.86 8.23 17.71
C GLY A 63 -8.46 9.63 17.76
N ILE A 64 -8.29 10.46 16.73
CA ILE A 64 -8.81 11.83 16.69
C ILE A 64 -10.27 11.80 16.23
N THR A 65 -11.13 12.49 16.99
CA THR A 65 -12.58 12.60 16.73
C THR A 65 -12.95 14.05 16.43
N ASP A 66 -14.13 14.27 15.83
CA ASP A 66 -14.69 15.61 15.62
C ASP A 66 -14.74 16.41 16.94
N GLU A 67 -15.07 15.76 18.04
CA GLU A 67 -15.15 16.41 19.37
C GLU A 67 -13.78 16.93 19.85
N ILE A 68 -12.71 16.19 19.55
CA ILE A 68 -11.34 16.60 19.92
C ILE A 68 -10.93 17.87 19.17
N VAL A 69 -11.28 17.97 17.88
CA VAL A 69 -10.81 19.05 17.01
C VAL A 69 -11.78 20.21 16.82
N LYS A 70 -12.99 20.14 17.37
CA LYS A 70 -14.07 21.13 17.15
C LYS A 70 -13.65 22.57 17.44
N ASP A 71 -12.88 22.78 18.49
CA ASP A 71 -12.40 24.09 18.94
C ASP A 71 -10.94 24.39 18.49
N CYS A 72 -10.35 23.48 17.69
CA CYS A 72 -9.02 23.68 17.14
C CYS A 72 -9.06 24.64 15.94
N PRO A 73 -7.95 25.36 15.66
CA PRO A 73 -7.83 26.15 14.44
C PRO A 73 -7.90 25.26 13.21
N THR A 74 -8.35 25.80 12.10
CA THR A 74 -8.27 25.12 10.79
C THR A 74 -6.83 25.17 10.27
N PHE A 75 -6.54 24.36 9.22
CA PHE A 75 -5.26 24.50 8.51
C PHE A 75 -5.07 25.92 7.96
N GLY A 76 -6.13 26.55 7.44
CA GLY A 76 -6.09 27.94 6.95
C GLY A 76 -5.66 28.95 8.00
N ASP A 77 -6.15 28.80 9.25
CA ASP A 77 -5.79 29.68 10.36
C ASP A 77 -4.30 29.55 10.76
N ARG A 78 -3.68 28.41 10.47
CA ARG A 78 -2.28 28.10 10.78
C ARG A 78 -1.38 28.04 9.56
N ALA A 79 -1.93 28.22 8.36
CA ALA A 79 -1.20 28.02 7.09
C ALA A 79 0.08 28.87 7.03
N GLN A 80 0.05 30.13 7.44
CA GLN A 80 1.23 30.98 7.45
C GLN A 80 2.29 30.47 8.44
N GLU A 81 1.90 30.12 9.66
CA GLU A 81 2.80 29.60 10.68
C GLU A 81 3.47 28.29 10.22
N ILE A 82 2.68 27.36 9.67
CA ILE A 82 3.16 26.08 9.13
C ILE A 82 4.08 26.33 7.94
N PHE A 83 3.70 27.21 7.01
CA PHE A 83 4.51 27.57 5.85
C PHE A 83 5.88 28.13 6.25
N GLU A 84 5.93 29.04 7.23
CA GLU A 84 7.17 29.59 7.75
C GLU A 84 8.05 28.52 8.44
N PHE A 85 7.41 27.60 9.16
CA PHE A 85 8.14 26.48 9.76
C PHE A 85 8.81 25.60 8.70
N PHE A 86 8.16 25.35 7.58
CA PHE A 86 8.69 24.55 6.45
C PHE A 86 9.52 25.38 5.46
N ARG A 87 9.62 26.70 5.60
CA ARG A 87 10.35 27.54 4.65
C ARG A 87 11.82 27.12 4.53
N ASP A 88 12.30 27.02 3.29
CA ASP A 88 13.68 26.72 2.93
C ASP A 88 14.23 25.40 3.53
N CYS A 89 13.35 24.46 3.86
CA CYS A 89 13.71 23.16 4.37
C CYS A 89 13.61 22.09 3.28
N ASP A 90 14.45 21.05 3.35
CA ASP A 90 14.22 19.78 2.71
C ASP A 90 13.21 18.95 3.54
N LEU A 91 12.60 17.93 2.94
CA LEU A 91 11.51 17.18 3.53
C LEU A 91 11.90 15.73 3.78
N SER A 92 11.39 15.16 4.87
CA SER A 92 11.56 13.74 5.20
C SER A 92 10.30 13.21 5.91
N GLY A 93 10.11 11.90 5.86
CA GLY A 93 9.08 11.17 6.57
C GLY A 93 9.12 9.69 6.22
N PHE A 94 8.17 8.91 6.69
CA PHE A 94 8.08 7.49 6.38
C PHE A 94 6.98 7.24 5.34
N ASN A 95 7.33 6.90 4.09
CA ASN A 95 6.42 6.82 2.94
C ASN A 95 5.80 8.18 2.56
N ALA A 96 6.44 9.26 2.98
CA ALA A 96 5.92 10.62 2.87
C ALA A 96 5.76 11.09 1.42
N ASP A 97 6.60 10.64 0.49
CA ASP A 97 6.49 10.96 -0.94
C ASP A 97 5.15 10.52 -1.55
N ARG A 98 4.52 9.49 -0.97
CA ARG A 98 3.28 8.94 -1.51
C ARG A 98 2.04 9.58 -0.93
N PHE A 99 2.10 10.10 0.30
CA PHE A 99 0.92 10.57 1.01
C PHE A 99 1.13 11.93 1.70
N ASP A 100 2.03 12.04 2.67
CA ASP A 100 2.15 13.23 3.53
C ASP A 100 2.52 14.48 2.74
N ILE A 101 3.51 14.39 1.85
CA ILE A 101 3.94 15.51 1.00
C ILE A 101 2.81 15.96 0.09
N PRO A 102 2.15 15.08 -0.70
CA PRO A 102 0.98 15.45 -1.47
C PRO A 102 -0.17 16.06 -0.66
N CYS A 103 -0.44 15.55 0.56
CA CYS A 103 -1.47 16.13 1.43
C CYS A 103 -1.11 17.55 1.85
N LEU A 104 0.13 17.77 2.26
CA LEU A 104 0.60 19.08 2.69
C LEU A 104 0.60 20.08 1.51
N GLU A 105 1.01 19.66 0.32
CA GLU A 105 0.97 20.47 -0.89
C GLU A 105 -0.46 20.90 -1.25
N GLU A 106 -1.41 19.96 -1.20
CA GLU A 106 -2.83 20.24 -1.48
C GLU A 106 -3.44 21.19 -0.43
N GLU A 107 -3.14 21.01 0.86
CA GLU A 107 -3.64 21.93 1.89
C GLU A 107 -3.08 23.32 1.70
N PHE A 108 -1.79 23.48 1.44
CA PHE A 108 -1.21 24.78 1.13
C PHE A 108 -1.82 25.41 -0.13
N ALA A 109 -2.02 24.63 -1.20
CA ALA A 109 -2.61 25.12 -2.43
C ALA A 109 -4.04 25.65 -2.22
N ARG A 110 -4.86 24.98 -1.38
CA ARG A 110 -6.21 25.44 -1.03
C ARG A 110 -6.23 26.82 -0.36
N HIS A 111 -5.14 27.16 0.34
CA HIS A 111 -5.00 28.45 1.04
C HIS A 111 -4.10 29.44 0.30
N GLY A 112 -3.81 29.20 -0.99
CA GLY A 112 -3.08 30.14 -1.87
C GLY A 112 -1.56 30.13 -1.68
N TYR A 113 -0.99 29.15 -0.99
CA TYR A 113 0.46 29.01 -0.85
C TYR A 113 1.03 28.10 -1.94
N ASN A 114 2.13 28.51 -2.55
CA ASN A 114 2.87 27.68 -3.50
C ASN A 114 3.99 26.92 -2.77
N PHE A 115 3.64 25.77 -2.19
CA PHE A 115 4.60 24.96 -1.44
C PHE A 115 5.46 24.07 -2.36
N ALA A 116 4.88 23.52 -3.45
CA ALA A 116 5.51 22.60 -4.38
C ALA A 116 6.66 23.24 -5.20
N ALA A 117 6.59 24.54 -5.51
CA ALA A 117 7.59 25.24 -6.33
C ALA A 117 8.95 25.47 -5.63
N SER A 118 9.15 24.97 -4.41
CA SER A 118 10.30 25.33 -3.59
C SER A 118 11.62 24.65 -3.98
N GLY A 119 11.63 23.71 -4.94
CA GLY A 119 12.85 22.97 -5.32
C GLY A 119 13.45 22.15 -4.18
N ARG A 120 12.62 21.64 -3.26
CA ARG A 120 13.00 20.88 -2.07
C ARG A 120 13.51 19.50 -2.45
N LYS A 121 14.42 18.97 -1.63
CA LYS A 121 14.81 17.55 -1.72
C LYS A 121 13.97 16.73 -0.74
N HIS A 122 13.68 15.49 -1.11
CA HIS A 122 12.91 14.57 -0.28
C HIS A 122 13.77 13.39 0.12
N VAL A 123 13.78 13.06 1.41
CA VAL A 123 14.44 11.91 1.99
C VAL A 123 13.38 11.01 2.62
N ASP A 124 12.86 10.07 1.86
CA ASP A 124 11.87 9.12 2.37
C ASP A 124 12.57 7.98 3.11
N VAL A 125 12.34 7.90 4.42
CA VAL A 125 12.97 6.92 5.32
C VAL A 125 12.54 5.49 4.97
N GLN A 126 11.31 5.28 4.49
CA GLN A 126 10.87 3.96 4.03
C GLN A 126 11.69 3.48 2.82
N LYS A 127 12.03 4.39 1.90
CA LYS A 127 12.86 4.04 0.74
C LYS A 127 14.28 3.64 1.15
N ILE A 128 14.84 4.32 2.18
CA ILE A 128 16.14 3.90 2.76
C ILE A 128 16.00 2.50 3.36
N TYR A 129 14.96 2.28 4.19
CA TYR A 129 14.68 0.98 4.81
C TYR A 129 14.55 -0.13 3.77
N HIS A 130 13.72 0.07 2.74
CA HIS A 130 13.52 -0.94 1.69
C HIS A 130 14.78 -1.20 0.85
N ARG A 131 15.64 -0.20 0.69
CA ARG A 131 16.89 -0.34 -0.08
C ARG A 131 17.97 -1.02 0.71
N MET A 132 18.07 -0.74 2.01
CA MET A 132 19.11 -1.24 2.88
C MET A 132 18.77 -2.59 3.53
N GLU A 133 17.47 -2.90 3.66
CA GLU A 133 16.94 -4.13 4.21
C GLU A 133 16.16 -4.92 3.13
N PRO A 134 16.88 -5.67 2.27
CA PRO A 134 16.24 -6.45 1.21
C PRO A 134 15.26 -7.48 1.76
N ARG A 135 14.19 -7.75 1.01
CA ARG A 135 13.18 -8.79 1.32
C ARG A 135 13.26 -9.95 0.32
N ASP A 136 14.47 -10.40 0.05
CA ASP A 136 14.77 -11.57 -0.76
C ASP A 136 15.05 -12.82 0.10
N LEU A 137 15.26 -13.95 -0.58
CA LEU A 137 15.53 -15.21 0.11
C LEU A 137 16.84 -15.15 0.93
N SER A 138 17.86 -14.45 0.45
CA SER A 138 19.12 -14.31 1.17
C SER A 138 18.96 -13.52 2.47
N ALA A 139 18.14 -12.46 2.45
CA ALA A 139 17.79 -11.72 3.65
C ALA A 139 16.95 -12.58 4.62
N ALA A 140 16.02 -13.38 4.11
CA ALA A 140 15.23 -14.31 4.92
C ALA A 140 16.13 -15.38 5.58
N VAL A 141 17.07 -15.97 4.84
CA VAL A 141 18.05 -16.93 5.36
C VAL A 141 18.87 -16.29 6.49
N ARG A 142 19.36 -15.08 6.30
CA ARG A 142 20.11 -14.35 7.34
C ARG A 142 19.26 -14.10 8.58
N PHE A 143 18.03 -13.64 8.38
CA PHE A 143 17.12 -13.29 9.49
C PHE A 143 16.63 -14.50 10.29
N TYR A 144 16.22 -15.57 9.61
CA TYR A 144 15.64 -16.75 10.27
C TYR A 144 16.66 -17.79 10.67
N LEU A 145 17.76 -17.92 9.92
CA LEU A 145 18.74 -18.98 10.11
C LEU A 145 20.11 -18.48 10.62
N GLY A 146 20.34 -17.16 10.68
CA GLY A 146 21.55 -16.55 11.20
C GLY A 146 22.81 -16.83 10.38
N ARG A 147 22.68 -17.18 9.08
CA ARG A 147 23.81 -17.54 8.20
C ARG A 147 23.70 -16.91 6.81
N SER A 148 24.78 -16.98 6.02
CA SER A 148 24.74 -16.61 4.61
C SER A 148 23.93 -17.62 3.78
N HIS A 149 23.47 -17.17 2.61
CA HIS A 149 22.83 -18.00 1.60
C HIS A 149 23.87 -18.36 0.52
N ASP A 150 24.62 -19.42 0.77
CA ASP A 150 25.65 -19.89 -0.14
C ASP A 150 24.97 -20.63 -1.32
N GLY A 151 25.42 -20.36 -2.54
CA GLY A 151 24.83 -20.93 -3.75
C GLY A 151 23.52 -20.28 -4.19
N ALA A 152 23.22 -19.04 -3.73
CA ALA A 152 22.08 -18.25 -4.19
C ALA A 152 21.97 -18.23 -5.72
N HIS A 153 20.73 -18.26 -6.24
CA HIS A 153 20.38 -18.40 -7.66
C HIS A 153 20.59 -19.80 -8.24
N GLY A 154 20.94 -20.80 -7.42
CA GLY A 154 20.86 -22.21 -7.77
C GLY A 154 19.53 -22.78 -7.30
N ALA A 155 18.73 -23.37 -8.21
CA ALA A 155 17.37 -23.84 -7.90
C ALA A 155 17.31 -24.81 -6.71
N GLU A 156 18.28 -25.75 -6.61
CA GLU A 156 18.38 -26.68 -5.50
C GLU A 156 18.71 -25.97 -4.17
N ALA A 157 19.73 -25.09 -4.20
CA ALA A 157 20.14 -24.34 -3.01
C ALA A 157 19.02 -23.42 -2.51
N ASP A 158 18.31 -22.77 -3.43
CA ASP A 158 17.16 -21.90 -3.11
C ASP A 158 15.99 -22.69 -2.55
N ALA A 159 15.66 -23.86 -3.10
CA ALA A 159 14.61 -24.74 -2.59
C ALA A 159 14.92 -25.27 -1.18
N VAL A 160 16.17 -25.70 -0.94
CA VAL A 160 16.63 -26.15 0.38
C VAL A 160 16.57 -24.99 1.38
N ALA A 161 17.08 -23.82 1.04
CA ALA A 161 17.05 -22.63 1.87
C ALA A 161 15.61 -22.21 2.19
N THR A 162 14.72 -22.19 1.21
CA THR A 162 13.29 -21.90 1.39
C THR A 162 12.64 -22.87 2.36
N SER A 163 12.90 -24.17 2.23
CA SER A 163 12.40 -25.19 3.16
C SER A 163 12.86 -24.95 4.60
N GLN A 164 14.13 -24.58 4.80
CA GLN A 164 14.68 -24.28 6.11
C GLN A 164 14.08 -23.00 6.71
N VAL A 165 13.91 -21.95 5.89
CA VAL A 165 13.25 -20.70 6.30
C VAL A 165 11.82 -20.99 6.73
N LEU A 166 11.05 -21.77 5.95
CA LEU A 166 9.68 -22.15 6.31
C LEU A 166 9.62 -22.84 7.68
N LYS A 167 10.51 -23.81 7.94
CA LYS A 167 10.57 -24.48 9.25
C LYS A 167 10.84 -23.50 10.38
N ALA A 168 11.81 -22.60 10.20
CA ALA A 168 12.14 -21.59 11.19
C ALA A 168 10.98 -20.59 11.42
N GLN A 169 10.24 -20.23 10.37
CA GLN A 169 9.02 -19.41 10.50
C GLN A 169 7.94 -20.14 11.30
N MET A 170 7.71 -21.44 11.04
CA MET A 170 6.75 -22.25 11.79
C MET A 170 7.14 -22.41 13.27
N GLU A 171 8.42 -22.43 13.59
CA GLU A 171 8.90 -22.45 14.98
C GLU A 171 8.75 -21.07 15.64
N LYS A 172 9.13 -20.01 14.94
CA LYS A 172 9.14 -18.65 15.47
C LYS A 172 7.73 -18.08 15.71
N TYR A 173 6.78 -18.37 14.83
CA TYR A 173 5.44 -17.77 14.87
C TYR A 173 4.38 -18.78 15.30
N ALA A 174 4.05 -18.80 16.59
CA ALA A 174 3.04 -19.69 17.16
C ALA A 174 1.63 -19.48 16.58
N ALA A 175 1.34 -18.26 16.10
CA ALA A 175 0.04 -17.90 15.52
C ALA A 175 -0.19 -18.46 14.11
N LEU A 176 0.83 -18.98 13.44
CA LEU A 176 0.66 -19.57 12.11
C LEU A 176 -0.11 -20.90 12.17
N PRO A 177 -1.09 -21.12 11.27
CA PRO A 177 -1.74 -22.41 11.10
C PRO A 177 -0.72 -23.53 10.85
N ARG A 178 -1.02 -24.74 11.32
CA ARG A 178 -0.08 -25.88 11.27
C ARG A 178 -0.36 -26.86 10.15
N ASP A 179 -1.45 -26.71 9.43
CA ASP A 179 -1.74 -27.45 8.20
C ASP A 179 -1.65 -26.54 6.97
N VAL A 180 -1.36 -27.13 5.83
CA VAL A 180 -1.09 -26.40 4.59
C VAL A 180 -2.32 -25.63 4.09
N ALA A 181 -3.51 -26.21 4.22
CA ALA A 181 -4.73 -25.58 3.71
C ALA A 181 -5.10 -24.33 4.53
N ALA A 182 -5.04 -24.44 5.86
CA ALA A 182 -5.28 -23.30 6.73
C ALA A 182 -4.18 -22.23 6.62
N LEU A 183 -2.94 -22.62 6.37
CA LEU A 183 -1.84 -21.68 6.14
C LEU A 183 -2.02 -20.95 4.81
N ASP A 184 -2.45 -21.63 3.73
CA ASP A 184 -2.75 -21.02 2.44
C ASP A 184 -3.88 -19.99 2.59
N GLU A 185 -4.97 -20.35 3.27
CA GLU A 185 -6.08 -19.44 3.55
C GLU A 185 -5.66 -18.23 4.42
N PHE A 186 -4.79 -18.46 5.41
CA PHE A 186 -4.24 -17.38 6.25
C PHE A 186 -3.40 -16.37 5.44
N LEU A 187 -2.59 -16.87 4.49
CA LEU A 187 -1.71 -16.02 3.67
C LEU A 187 -2.45 -15.29 2.56
N VAL A 188 -3.42 -15.96 1.94
CA VAL A 188 -4.23 -15.42 0.84
C VAL A 188 -5.67 -15.86 1.05
N PRO A 189 -6.47 -15.08 1.83
CA PRO A 189 -7.86 -15.42 2.05
C PRO A 189 -8.62 -15.59 0.73
N HIS A 190 -9.23 -16.74 0.56
CA HIS A 190 -9.98 -17.07 -0.65
C HIS A 190 -11.40 -16.52 -0.57
N ASP A 191 -11.77 -15.66 -1.51
CA ASP A 191 -13.18 -15.32 -1.72
C ASP A 191 -13.84 -16.47 -2.51
N PRO A 192 -14.80 -17.20 -1.91
CA PRO A 192 -15.44 -18.35 -2.57
C PRO A 192 -16.20 -17.95 -3.84
N ALA A 193 -16.45 -16.67 -4.05
CA ALA A 193 -17.02 -16.19 -5.30
C ALA A 193 -16.01 -16.13 -6.47
N ASN A 194 -14.71 -16.21 -6.20
CA ASN A 194 -13.69 -16.21 -7.24
C ASN A 194 -13.58 -17.60 -7.89
N ALA A 195 -13.40 -17.62 -9.19
CA ALA A 195 -13.18 -18.86 -9.95
C ALA A 195 -11.70 -19.12 -10.24
N ASP A 196 -10.86 -18.16 -9.95
CA ASP A 196 -9.40 -18.21 -10.05
C ASP A 196 -8.76 -17.56 -8.81
N ARG A 197 -7.52 -17.87 -8.54
CA ARG A 197 -6.80 -17.43 -7.35
C ARG A 197 -6.73 -15.90 -7.19
N ASN A 198 -6.68 -15.15 -8.28
CA ASN A 198 -6.53 -13.70 -8.28
C ASN A 198 -7.87 -12.96 -8.45
N GLY A 199 -9.00 -13.69 -8.55
CA GLY A 199 -10.33 -13.13 -8.64
C GLY A 199 -10.59 -12.35 -9.93
N MET A 200 -9.87 -12.68 -11.02
CA MET A 200 -10.12 -12.09 -12.33
C MET A 200 -11.43 -12.58 -12.95
N LEU A 201 -11.86 -13.79 -12.58
CA LEU A 201 -13.15 -14.37 -12.93
C LEU A 201 -13.94 -14.61 -11.65
N ARG A 202 -15.19 -14.12 -11.59
CA ARG A 202 -15.99 -14.13 -10.37
C ARG A 202 -17.41 -14.61 -10.63
N TRP A 203 -17.93 -15.43 -9.72
CA TRP A 203 -19.33 -15.83 -9.70
C TRP A 203 -20.22 -14.73 -9.11
N VAL A 204 -21.09 -14.14 -9.94
CA VAL A 204 -22.04 -13.11 -9.56
C VAL A 204 -23.44 -13.57 -9.96
N LYS A 205 -24.33 -13.69 -8.99
CA LYS A 205 -25.74 -14.14 -9.22
C LYS A 205 -25.85 -15.44 -10.01
N GLY A 206 -24.85 -16.31 -9.92
CA GLY A 206 -24.83 -17.61 -10.59
C GLY A 206 -24.21 -17.64 -11.97
N GLU A 207 -23.68 -16.55 -12.44
CA GLU A 207 -22.96 -16.45 -13.68
C GLU A 207 -21.48 -16.15 -13.44
N LEU A 208 -20.60 -16.80 -14.17
CA LEU A 208 -19.17 -16.51 -14.13
C LEU A 208 -18.89 -15.28 -14.99
N THR A 209 -18.43 -14.21 -14.34
CA THR A 209 -18.21 -12.89 -14.95
C THR A 209 -16.74 -12.51 -14.97
N VAL A 210 -16.36 -11.67 -15.93
CA VAL A 210 -15.08 -10.97 -15.95
C VAL A 210 -15.06 -9.94 -14.80
N ASN A 211 -14.01 -9.91 -13.99
CA ASN A 211 -13.87 -8.96 -12.87
C ASN A 211 -12.78 -7.90 -13.10
N PHE A 212 -12.38 -7.66 -14.33
CA PHE A 212 -11.36 -6.68 -14.69
C PHE A 212 -11.72 -5.87 -15.94
N GLY A 213 -11.02 -4.77 -16.14
CA GLY A 213 -11.06 -3.93 -17.32
C GLY A 213 -12.46 -3.46 -17.74
N LYS A 214 -12.62 -3.10 -19.01
CA LYS A 214 -13.86 -2.52 -19.57
C LYS A 214 -15.06 -3.49 -19.59
N LYS A 215 -14.81 -4.79 -19.48
CA LYS A 215 -15.87 -5.84 -19.48
C LYS A 215 -16.18 -6.37 -18.07
N ARG A 216 -15.75 -5.67 -17.04
CA ARG A 216 -16.03 -6.05 -15.65
C ARG A 216 -17.54 -6.21 -15.43
N GLY A 217 -17.94 -7.32 -14.81
CA GLY A 217 -19.33 -7.67 -14.55
C GLY A 217 -20.05 -8.35 -15.73
N THR A 218 -19.38 -8.53 -16.88
CA THR A 218 -20.00 -9.20 -18.04
C THR A 218 -19.85 -10.71 -17.93
N PRO A 219 -20.94 -11.50 -18.04
CA PRO A 219 -20.87 -12.95 -18.02
C PRO A 219 -20.04 -13.52 -19.17
N LEU A 220 -19.18 -14.51 -18.89
CA LEU A 220 -18.37 -15.17 -19.91
C LEU A 220 -19.22 -15.83 -21.00
N LYS A 221 -20.37 -16.43 -20.65
CA LYS A 221 -21.31 -17.01 -21.62
C LYS A 221 -21.88 -15.96 -22.57
N LYS A 222 -22.15 -14.75 -22.08
CA LYS A 222 -22.59 -13.63 -22.91
C LYS A 222 -21.47 -13.20 -23.87
N LEU A 223 -20.23 -13.08 -23.38
CA LEU A 223 -19.08 -12.76 -24.22
C LEU A 223 -18.80 -13.84 -25.28
N LEU A 224 -19.08 -15.10 -24.97
CA LEU A 224 -18.96 -16.20 -25.94
C LEU A 224 -19.89 -15.99 -27.13
N LEU A 225 -21.10 -15.48 -26.91
CA LEU A 225 -22.09 -15.24 -27.97
C LEU A 225 -21.85 -13.92 -28.71
N ASP A 226 -21.62 -12.84 -27.94
CA ASP A 226 -21.63 -11.48 -28.49
C ASP A 226 -20.23 -11.04 -28.98
N GLU A 227 -19.18 -11.42 -28.25
CA GLU A 227 -17.80 -10.97 -28.52
C GLU A 227 -16.76 -12.09 -28.28
N PRO A 228 -16.80 -13.20 -29.01
CA PRO A 228 -15.85 -14.31 -28.80
C PRO A 228 -14.39 -13.91 -29.04
N SER A 229 -14.14 -12.83 -29.77
CA SER A 229 -12.81 -12.24 -29.95
C SER A 229 -12.18 -11.76 -28.66
N TYR A 230 -12.98 -11.25 -27.72
CA TYR A 230 -12.50 -10.84 -26.41
C TYR A 230 -12.02 -12.03 -25.58
N LEU A 231 -12.74 -13.13 -25.60
CA LEU A 231 -12.31 -14.37 -24.93
C LEU A 231 -11.03 -14.94 -25.55
N ARG A 232 -10.89 -14.91 -26.88
CA ARG A 232 -9.64 -15.31 -27.57
C ARG A 232 -8.47 -14.40 -27.23
N TRP A 233 -8.74 -13.11 -27.01
CA TRP A 233 -7.72 -12.17 -26.54
C TRP A 233 -7.24 -12.52 -25.10
N ILE A 234 -8.14 -12.90 -24.21
CA ILE A 234 -7.74 -13.38 -22.86
C ILE A 234 -6.84 -14.62 -22.99
N VAL A 235 -7.23 -15.59 -23.80
CA VAL A 235 -6.44 -16.85 -23.96
C VAL A 235 -5.05 -16.58 -24.54
N LYS A 236 -4.90 -15.59 -25.43
CA LYS A 236 -3.62 -15.26 -26.08
C LYS A 236 -2.81 -14.20 -25.31
N GLY A 237 -3.44 -13.48 -24.41
CA GLY A 237 -2.84 -12.39 -23.66
C GLY A 237 -2.00 -12.88 -22.47
N ASP A 238 -1.37 -11.91 -21.81
CA ASP A 238 -0.60 -12.14 -20.59
C ASP A 238 -1.53 -12.17 -19.37
N PHE A 239 -2.29 -13.27 -19.29
CA PHE A 239 -3.18 -13.59 -18.18
C PHE A 239 -2.71 -14.85 -17.47
N ASP A 240 -3.12 -15.00 -16.21
CA ASP A 240 -2.82 -16.20 -15.43
C ASP A 240 -3.27 -17.46 -16.17
N THR A 241 -2.47 -18.51 -16.03
CA THR A 241 -2.74 -19.78 -16.72
C THR A 241 -4.11 -20.33 -16.37
N GLU A 242 -4.55 -20.22 -15.12
CA GLU A 242 -5.86 -20.65 -14.65
C GLU A 242 -6.99 -19.92 -15.37
N VAL A 243 -6.93 -18.60 -15.46
CA VAL A 243 -7.89 -17.76 -16.20
C VAL A 243 -7.93 -18.16 -17.68
N ARG A 244 -6.75 -18.33 -18.31
CA ARG A 244 -6.66 -18.75 -19.72
C ARG A 244 -7.24 -20.13 -19.96
N MET A 245 -7.03 -21.08 -19.02
CA MET A 245 -7.58 -22.44 -19.13
C MET A 245 -9.11 -22.45 -18.98
N ILE A 246 -9.67 -21.72 -18.00
CA ILE A 246 -11.12 -21.59 -17.84
C ILE A 246 -11.77 -20.99 -19.09
N VAL A 247 -11.20 -19.90 -19.61
CA VAL A 247 -11.75 -19.24 -20.80
C VAL A 247 -11.57 -20.11 -22.06
N LYS A 248 -10.46 -20.85 -22.17
CA LYS A 248 -10.23 -21.79 -23.27
C LYS A 248 -11.22 -22.94 -23.22
N ASP A 249 -11.48 -23.53 -22.05
CA ASP A 249 -12.44 -24.62 -21.93
C ASP A 249 -13.87 -24.18 -22.30
N LEU A 250 -14.22 -22.96 -21.95
CA LEU A 250 -15.47 -22.34 -22.39
C LEU A 250 -15.53 -22.19 -23.93
N LEU A 251 -14.45 -21.72 -24.57
CA LEU A 251 -14.39 -21.53 -26.02
C LEU A 251 -14.44 -22.85 -26.78
N ASP A 252 -13.71 -23.86 -26.30
CA ASP A 252 -13.53 -25.12 -27.00
C ASP A 252 -14.68 -26.13 -26.72
N ASN A 253 -15.17 -26.17 -25.48
CA ASN A 253 -16.09 -27.18 -24.98
C ASN A 253 -17.41 -26.64 -24.40
N GLY A 254 -17.57 -25.33 -24.32
CA GLY A 254 -18.74 -24.69 -23.69
C GLY A 254 -18.83 -24.90 -22.18
N ARG A 255 -17.72 -25.33 -21.53
CA ARG A 255 -17.70 -25.68 -20.10
C ARG A 255 -17.17 -24.55 -19.23
N LEU A 256 -17.74 -24.43 -18.04
CA LEU A 256 -17.24 -23.57 -16.96
C LEU A 256 -16.90 -24.42 -15.75
N PRO A 257 -16.02 -23.95 -14.86
CA PRO A 257 -15.73 -24.63 -13.61
C PRO A 257 -17.00 -24.81 -12.77
N PRO A 258 -17.00 -25.77 -11.83
CA PRO A 258 -18.14 -25.95 -10.93
C PRO A 258 -18.36 -24.67 -10.10
N ARG A 259 -19.62 -24.37 -9.85
CA ARG A 259 -19.98 -23.26 -8.98
C ARG A 259 -19.60 -23.62 -7.55
N PRO A 260 -19.00 -22.70 -6.76
CA PRO A 260 -18.75 -22.95 -5.36
C PRO A 260 -20.05 -23.26 -4.62
N ALA A 261 -20.00 -24.24 -3.72
CA ALA A 261 -21.13 -24.54 -2.83
C ALA A 261 -21.46 -23.30 -1.98
N LYS A 262 -22.75 -23.08 -1.76
CA LYS A 262 -23.22 -21.98 -0.90
C LYS A 262 -22.81 -22.20 0.54
#